data_11b3d4abcd0e01dafb1643a17fbc9f66
#
_entry.id   11b3d4abcd0e01dafb1643a17fbc9f66
#
_cell.length_a   1.000
_cell.length_b   1.000
_cell.length_c   1.000
_cell.angle_alpha   90.00
_cell.angle_beta   90.00
_cell.angle_gamma   90.00
#
_symmetry.space_group_name_H-M   'P 1'
#
loop_
_entity.id
_entity.type
_entity.pdbx_description
1 polymer ?
#
loop_
_entity_poly.entity_id
_entity_poly.type
_entity_poly.pdbx_seq_one_letter_code
_entity_poly.pdbx_strand_id
1 'polypeptide(L)'
;MISKKTFYRYYSSIDNLFLEIQDKITDEYIQKFSLLAFPKDLKNIINTFIDFSEIYGNAHDKIIIDSKNDYVLQKMINNIIKKTWEKSEFFKEKEPYLRNIILSFVFSSILGSYKQWINDGRKIPLQNFIETIESLVYNGIKNF
;
A
#
# COMPACT_ATOMS: atom_id res chain seq x y z
N MET A 1 -2.58 16.56 -22.69
CA MET A 1 -1.15 16.20 -22.60
C MET A 1 -0.32 17.47 -22.43
N ILE A 2 0.51 17.50 -21.43
CA ILE A 2 1.38 18.64 -21.14
C ILE A 2 2.61 18.56 -22.04
N SER A 3 3.00 19.67 -22.70
CA SER A 3 4.24 19.72 -23.47
C SER A 3 5.47 19.63 -22.55
N LYS A 4 6.60 19.16 -23.09
CA LYS A 4 7.86 19.08 -22.34
C LYS A 4 8.27 20.42 -21.73
N LYS A 5 8.10 21.52 -22.49
CA LYS A 5 8.38 22.89 -22.02
C LYS A 5 7.47 23.29 -20.87
N THR A 6 6.17 23.00 -20.93
CA THR A 6 5.20 23.28 -19.88
C THR A 6 5.49 22.43 -18.63
N PHE A 7 5.84 21.16 -18.80
CA PHE A 7 6.24 20.28 -17.71
C PHE A 7 7.40 20.88 -16.91
N TYR A 8 8.51 21.24 -17.54
CA TYR A 8 9.69 21.81 -16.86
C TYR A 8 9.47 23.21 -16.28
N ARG A 9 8.40 23.89 -16.68
CA ARG A 9 8.01 25.16 -16.06
C ARG A 9 7.49 24.97 -14.64
N TYR A 10 6.79 23.88 -14.36
CA TYR A 10 6.18 23.58 -13.06
C TYR A 10 7.04 22.65 -12.19
N TYR A 11 7.84 21.80 -12.81
CA TYR A 11 8.66 20.81 -12.13
C TYR A 11 10.11 20.94 -12.56
N SER A 12 10.99 21.15 -11.60
CA SER A 12 12.43 21.26 -11.86
C SER A 12 13.03 19.92 -12.31
N SER A 13 12.38 18.78 -12.01
CA SER A 13 12.78 17.44 -12.43
C SER A 13 11.63 16.45 -12.34
N ILE A 14 11.79 15.29 -12.99
CA ILE A 14 10.88 14.14 -12.85
C ILE A 14 10.83 13.66 -11.39
N ASP A 15 11.95 13.76 -10.68
CA ASP A 15 12.03 13.37 -9.27
C ASP A 15 11.13 14.23 -8.38
N ASN A 16 11.02 15.53 -8.62
CA ASN A 16 10.10 16.40 -7.90
C ASN A 16 8.65 16.06 -8.16
N LEU A 17 8.27 15.74 -9.38
CA LEU A 17 6.94 15.26 -9.73
C LEU A 17 6.64 13.94 -9.01
N PHE A 18 7.60 13.03 -9.00
CA PHE A 18 7.47 11.75 -8.33
C PHE A 18 7.22 11.92 -6.83
N LEU A 19 7.98 12.78 -6.15
CA LEU A 19 7.80 13.08 -4.73
C LEU A 19 6.42 13.68 -4.44
N GLU A 20 5.95 14.60 -5.27
CA GLU A 20 4.62 15.20 -5.12
C GLU A 20 3.50 14.16 -5.25
N ILE A 21 3.60 13.27 -6.23
CA ILE A 21 2.64 12.17 -6.42
C ILE A 21 2.66 11.22 -5.22
N GLN A 22 3.83 10.89 -4.69
CA GLN A 22 3.97 10.04 -3.51
C GLN A 22 3.28 10.63 -2.28
N ASP A 23 3.51 11.90 -2.00
CA ASP A 23 2.91 12.57 -0.85
C ASP A 23 1.39 12.59 -0.97
N LYS A 24 0.88 12.90 -2.16
CA LYS A 24 -0.55 12.89 -2.44
C LYS A 24 -1.16 11.51 -2.24
N ILE A 25 -0.56 10.47 -2.80
CA ILE A 25 -1.04 9.09 -2.66
C ILE A 25 -0.98 8.66 -1.19
N THR A 26 0.10 8.97 -0.48
CA THR A 26 0.25 8.66 0.94
C THR A 26 -0.86 9.30 1.78
N ASP A 27 -1.14 10.56 1.57
CA ASP A 27 -2.20 11.28 2.29
C ASP A 27 -3.58 10.68 2.01
N GLU A 28 -3.87 10.31 0.78
CA GLU A 28 -5.12 9.66 0.42
C GLU A 28 -5.25 8.27 1.06
N TYR A 29 -4.18 7.49 1.11
CA TYR A 29 -4.17 6.21 1.83
C TYR A 29 -4.45 6.41 3.32
N ILE A 30 -3.80 7.38 3.95
CA ILE A 30 -4.02 7.68 5.36
C ILE A 30 -5.47 8.05 5.61
N GLN A 31 -6.07 8.90 4.79
CA GLN A 31 -7.47 9.29 4.93
C GLN A 31 -8.41 8.09 4.83
N LYS A 32 -8.23 7.23 3.84
CA LYS A 32 -9.09 6.06 3.63
C LYS A 32 -8.88 4.98 4.68
N PHE A 33 -7.64 4.66 5.02
CA PHE A 33 -7.34 3.64 6.00
C PHE A 33 -7.72 4.04 7.43
N SER A 34 -7.75 5.33 7.74
CA SER A 34 -8.21 5.81 9.04
C SER A 34 -9.68 5.51 9.32
N LEU A 35 -10.45 5.22 8.29
CA LEU A 35 -11.86 4.83 8.40
C LEU A 35 -12.06 3.32 8.60
N LEU A 36 -10.99 2.54 8.49
CA LEU A 36 -11.03 1.08 8.55
C LEU A 36 -10.36 0.58 9.84
N ALA A 37 -10.94 -0.43 10.45
CA ALA A 37 -10.40 -1.07 11.65
C ALA A 37 -9.50 -2.25 11.27
N PHE A 38 -8.29 -2.30 11.85
CA PHE A 38 -7.39 -3.43 11.70
C PHE A 38 -7.54 -4.37 12.89
N PRO A 39 -7.61 -5.69 12.72
CA PRO A 39 -7.67 -6.45 11.45
C PRO A 39 -9.09 -6.73 10.94
N LYS A 40 -10.13 -6.19 11.59
CA LYS A 40 -11.53 -6.48 11.31
C LYS A 40 -11.90 -6.20 9.85
N ASP A 41 -11.42 -5.10 9.31
CA ASP A 41 -11.74 -4.65 7.96
C ASP A 41 -10.66 -5.03 6.94
N LEU A 42 -9.93 -6.13 7.16
CA LEU A 42 -8.80 -6.54 6.31
C LEU A 42 -9.17 -6.62 4.83
N LYS A 43 -10.33 -7.15 4.49
CA LYS A 43 -10.79 -7.21 3.10
C LYS A 43 -10.93 -5.82 2.48
N ASN A 44 -11.50 -4.88 3.22
CA ASN A 44 -11.66 -3.50 2.77
C ASN A 44 -10.30 -2.78 2.66
N ILE A 45 -9.34 -3.13 3.51
CA ILE A 45 -7.96 -2.62 3.42
C ILE A 45 -7.32 -3.07 2.10
N ILE A 46 -7.44 -4.34 1.77
CA ILE A 46 -6.93 -4.91 0.50
C ILE A 46 -7.65 -4.27 -0.69
N ASN A 47 -8.98 -4.16 -0.65
CA ASN A 47 -9.76 -3.52 -1.70
C ASN A 47 -9.33 -2.07 -1.92
N THR A 48 -9.12 -1.31 -0.84
CA THR A 48 -8.67 0.08 -0.92
C THR A 48 -7.31 0.19 -1.62
N PHE A 49 -6.38 -0.72 -1.30
CA PHE A 49 -5.10 -0.79 -1.98
C PHE A 49 -5.24 -1.02 -3.49
N ILE A 50 -6.11 -1.96 -3.88
CA ILE A 50 -6.39 -2.25 -5.29
C ILE A 50 -7.08 -1.08 -6.00
N ASP A 51 -8.02 -0.40 -5.33
CA ASP A 51 -8.71 0.76 -5.88
C ASP A 51 -7.73 1.89 -6.26
N PHE A 52 -6.68 2.09 -5.47
CA PHE A 52 -5.63 3.04 -5.82
C PHE A 52 -4.91 2.67 -7.11
N SER A 53 -4.69 1.37 -7.35
CA SER A 53 -4.14 0.88 -8.61
C SER A 53 -5.04 1.22 -9.80
N GLU A 54 -6.34 1.13 -9.65
CA GLU A 54 -7.30 1.49 -10.70
C GLU A 54 -7.37 3.00 -10.93
N ILE A 55 -7.35 3.80 -9.87
CA ILE A 55 -7.42 5.27 -9.94
C ILE A 55 -6.17 5.86 -10.58
N TYR A 56 -5.00 5.45 -10.12
CA TYR A 56 -3.71 5.99 -10.57
C TYR A 56 -3.06 5.19 -11.70
N GLY A 57 -3.58 3.99 -12.00
CA GLY A 57 -3.19 3.15 -13.11
C GLY A 57 -1.68 2.89 -13.18
N ASN A 58 -1.10 3.11 -14.35
CA ASN A 58 0.30 2.82 -14.60
C ASN A 58 1.29 3.57 -13.69
N ALA A 59 0.94 4.77 -13.24
CA ALA A 59 1.83 5.54 -12.34
C ALA A 59 1.97 4.84 -10.98
N HIS A 60 0.87 4.38 -10.41
CA HIS A 60 0.85 3.62 -9.16
C HIS A 60 1.61 2.29 -9.30
N ASP A 61 1.34 1.54 -10.35
CA ASP A 61 1.97 0.25 -10.60
C ASP A 61 3.48 0.38 -10.84
N LYS A 62 3.93 1.38 -11.55
CA LYS A 62 5.36 1.65 -11.75
C LYS A 62 6.08 1.95 -10.43
N ILE A 63 5.45 2.71 -9.55
CA ILE A 63 6.02 2.99 -8.22
C ILE A 63 6.17 1.69 -7.43
N ILE A 64 5.16 0.83 -7.46
CA ILE A 64 5.15 -0.42 -6.68
C ILE A 64 6.11 -1.47 -7.26
N ILE A 65 6.16 -1.63 -8.57
CA ILE A 65 6.92 -2.71 -9.22
C ILE A 65 8.44 -2.43 -9.25
N ASP A 66 8.84 -1.18 -9.44
CA ASP A 66 10.25 -0.84 -9.57
C ASP A 66 10.97 -0.96 -8.22
N SER A 67 11.92 -1.89 -8.13
CA SER A 67 12.72 -2.13 -6.91
C SER A 67 13.52 -0.91 -6.45
N LYS A 68 13.79 0.05 -7.32
CA LYS A 68 14.44 1.32 -6.96
C LYS A 68 13.59 2.12 -5.96
N ASN A 69 12.30 1.87 -5.92
CA ASN A 69 11.36 2.56 -5.04
C ASN A 69 11.13 1.85 -3.70
N ASP A 70 11.73 0.69 -3.47
CA ASP A 70 11.45 -0.12 -2.27
C ASP A 70 11.68 0.66 -0.97
N TYR A 71 12.75 1.44 -0.89
CA TYR A 71 13.03 2.28 0.28
C TYR A 71 11.94 3.33 0.51
N VAL A 72 11.49 3.97 -0.56
CA VAL A 72 10.45 4.99 -0.51
C VAL A 72 9.11 4.38 -0.15
N LEU A 73 8.77 3.23 -0.74
CA LEU A 73 7.56 2.48 -0.41
C LEU A 73 7.55 2.08 1.07
N GLN A 74 8.67 1.63 1.60
CA GLN A 74 8.77 1.28 3.02
C GLN A 74 8.53 2.48 3.92
N LYS A 75 9.04 3.65 3.56
CA LYS A 75 8.76 4.91 4.29
C LYS A 75 7.28 5.29 4.24
N MET A 76 6.67 5.21 3.07
CA MET A 76 5.24 5.48 2.90
C MET A 76 4.40 4.55 3.78
N ILE A 77 4.67 3.25 3.73
CA ILE A 77 3.98 2.24 4.52
C ILE A 77 4.12 2.52 6.01
N ASN A 78 5.34 2.79 6.48
CA ASN A 78 5.59 3.09 7.88
C ASN A 78 4.83 4.33 8.35
N ASN A 79 4.76 5.37 7.53
CA ASN A 79 4.01 6.58 7.82
C ASN A 79 2.50 6.31 7.90
N ILE A 80 1.97 5.55 6.97
CA ILE A 80 0.56 5.15 6.94
C ILE A 80 0.22 4.35 8.21
N ILE A 81 0.99 3.33 8.54
CA ILE A 81 0.82 2.48 9.72
C ILE A 81 0.82 3.32 11.00
N LYS A 82 1.81 4.19 11.15
CA LYS A 82 1.97 5.04 12.33
C LYS A 82 0.77 5.96 12.55
N LYS A 83 0.18 6.47 11.47
CA LYS A 83 -0.95 7.39 11.53
C LYS A 83 -2.32 6.70 11.58
N THR A 84 -2.38 5.39 11.34
CA THR A 84 -3.65 4.66 11.26
C THR A 84 -3.77 3.56 12.31
N TRP A 85 -3.04 2.46 12.17
CA TRP A 85 -3.31 1.22 12.93
C TRP A 85 -2.37 0.94 14.10
N GLU A 86 -1.29 1.68 14.25
CA GLU A 86 -0.34 1.46 15.36
C GLU A 86 -1.03 1.51 16.72
N LYS A 87 -2.07 2.34 16.86
CA LYS A 87 -2.84 2.53 18.09
C LYS A 87 -4.16 1.76 18.13
N SER A 88 -4.37 0.81 17.21
CA SER A 88 -5.59 0.00 17.20
C SER A 88 -5.67 -0.89 18.46
N GLU A 89 -6.90 -1.24 18.86
CA GLU A 89 -7.14 -2.14 20.00
C GLU A 89 -6.41 -3.48 19.85
N PHE A 90 -6.29 -3.99 18.64
CA PHE A 90 -5.55 -5.22 18.33
C PHE A 90 -4.10 -5.17 18.82
N PHE A 91 -3.47 -3.99 18.78
CA PHE A 91 -2.07 -3.82 19.17
C PHE A 91 -1.86 -3.28 20.58
N LYS A 92 -2.93 -2.92 21.29
CA LYS A 92 -2.86 -2.18 22.56
C LYS A 92 -1.97 -2.85 23.62
N GLU A 93 -2.07 -4.18 23.73
CA GLU A 93 -1.34 -4.94 24.75
C GLU A 93 -0.13 -5.69 24.19
N LYS A 94 0.21 -5.46 22.90
CA LYS A 94 1.35 -6.10 22.27
C LYS A 94 2.60 -5.25 22.39
N GLU A 95 3.71 -5.91 22.64
CA GLU A 95 5.02 -5.24 22.64
C GLU A 95 5.28 -4.55 21.30
N PRO A 96 5.96 -3.37 21.30
CA PRO A 96 6.25 -2.63 20.08
C PRO A 96 6.94 -3.46 18.99
N TYR A 97 7.87 -4.33 19.39
CA TYR A 97 8.60 -5.16 18.42
C TYR A 97 7.70 -6.22 17.77
N LEU A 98 6.82 -6.85 18.53
CA LEU A 98 5.84 -7.80 17.99
C LEU A 98 4.87 -7.11 17.04
N ARG A 99 4.38 -5.94 17.42
CA ARG A 99 3.55 -5.10 16.56
C ARG A 99 4.22 -4.81 15.23
N ASN A 100 5.49 -4.41 15.26
CA ASN A 100 6.25 -4.11 14.05
C ASN A 100 6.39 -5.33 13.14
N ILE A 101 6.61 -6.52 13.70
CA ILE A 101 6.69 -7.78 12.96
C ILE A 101 5.36 -8.09 12.28
N ILE A 102 4.24 -8.02 13.02
CA ILE A 102 2.92 -8.30 12.48
C ILE A 102 2.57 -7.35 11.32
N LEU A 103 2.78 -6.05 11.51
CA LEU A 103 2.51 -5.05 10.48
C LEU A 103 3.40 -5.22 9.26
N SER A 104 4.69 -5.51 9.46
CA SER A 104 5.61 -5.81 8.37
C SER A 104 5.18 -7.05 7.59
N PHE A 105 4.77 -8.12 8.27
CA PHE A 105 4.22 -9.33 7.64
C PHE A 105 3.01 -9.02 6.79
N VAL A 106 2.02 -8.31 7.34
CA VAL A 106 0.77 -7.99 6.63
C VAL A 106 1.04 -7.18 5.37
N PHE A 107 1.75 -6.07 5.49
CA PHE A 107 1.99 -5.18 4.35
C PHE A 107 2.91 -5.77 3.30
N SER A 108 3.98 -6.46 3.72
CA SER A 108 4.88 -7.14 2.79
C SER A 108 4.17 -8.26 2.03
N SER A 109 3.26 -8.98 2.69
CA SER A 109 2.47 -10.03 2.05
C SER A 109 1.53 -9.46 0.99
N ILE A 110 0.81 -8.39 1.30
CA ILE A 110 -0.10 -7.72 0.36
C ILE A 110 0.69 -7.17 -0.83
N LEU A 111 1.76 -6.41 -0.56
CA LEU A 111 2.55 -5.77 -1.58
C LEU A 111 3.28 -6.77 -2.48
N GLY A 112 3.93 -7.77 -1.90
CA GLY A 112 4.64 -8.81 -2.64
C GLY A 112 3.71 -9.65 -3.51
N SER A 113 2.54 -9.99 -2.99
CA SER A 113 1.53 -10.73 -3.75
C SER A 113 0.96 -9.91 -4.91
N TYR A 114 0.75 -8.62 -4.70
CA TYR A 114 0.31 -7.71 -5.75
C TYR A 114 1.34 -7.60 -6.87
N LYS A 115 2.62 -7.44 -6.53
CA LYS A 115 3.72 -7.43 -7.51
C LYS A 115 3.73 -8.72 -8.35
N GLN A 116 3.58 -9.86 -7.69
CA GLN A 116 3.55 -11.15 -8.38
C GLN A 116 2.35 -11.27 -9.31
N TRP A 117 1.17 -10.86 -8.86
CA TRP A 117 -0.05 -10.87 -9.67
C TRP A 117 0.09 -10.04 -10.94
N ILE A 118 0.69 -8.85 -10.85
CA ILE A 118 0.98 -8.01 -12.01
C ILE A 118 2.00 -8.68 -12.94
N ASN A 119 3.09 -9.22 -12.39
CA ASN A 119 4.14 -9.88 -13.17
C ASN A 119 3.63 -11.12 -13.90
N ASP A 120 2.66 -11.81 -13.35
CA ASP A 120 2.00 -12.96 -13.98
C ASP A 120 0.95 -12.52 -15.04
N GLY A 121 0.79 -11.25 -15.29
CA GLY A 121 -0.17 -10.71 -16.25
C GLY A 121 -1.61 -10.70 -15.75
N ARG A 122 -1.82 -10.63 -14.43
CA ARG A 122 -3.15 -10.60 -13.79
C ARG A 122 -4.04 -11.77 -14.19
N LYS A 123 -3.47 -12.97 -14.32
CA LYS A 123 -4.18 -14.17 -14.82
C LYS A 123 -5.24 -14.67 -13.87
N ILE A 124 -5.02 -14.54 -12.55
CA ILE A 124 -6.07 -14.85 -11.57
C ILE A 124 -7.06 -13.68 -11.57
N PRO A 125 -8.39 -13.95 -11.64
CA PRO A 125 -9.39 -12.87 -11.55
C PRO A 125 -9.22 -12.05 -10.29
N LEU A 126 -9.47 -10.75 -10.37
CA LEU A 126 -9.27 -9.81 -9.28
C LEU A 126 -9.94 -10.25 -7.97
N GLN A 127 -11.18 -10.70 -8.03
CA GLN A 127 -11.92 -11.15 -6.85
C GLN A 127 -11.22 -12.36 -6.19
N ASN A 128 -10.75 -13.31 -6.98
CA ASN A 128 -10.03 -14.49 -6.47
C ASN A 128 -8.68 -14.09 -5.85
N PHE A 129 -7.99 -13.11 -6.44
CA PHE A 129 -6.77 -12.55 -5.87
C PHE A 129 -7.03 -11.95 -4.49
N ILE A 130 -8.04 -11.08 -4.36
CA ILE A 130 -8.40 -10.43 -3.10
C ILE A 130 -8.75 -11.45 -2.02
N GLU A 131 -9.59 -12.43 -2.34
CA GLU A 131 -10.00 -13.47 -1.40
C GLU A 131 -8.83 -14.35 -0.96
N THR A 132 -7.93 -14.66 -1.88
CA THR A 132 -6.72 -15.43 -1.57
C THR A 132 -5.81 -14.68 -0.59
N ILE A 133 -5.54 -13.41 -0.86
CA ILE A 133 -4.68 -12.60 0.01
C ILE A 133 -5.32 -12.38 1.38
N GLU A 134 -6.62 -12.08 1.41
CA GLU A 134 -7.36 -11.96 2.67
C GLU A 134 -7.23 -13.22 3.52
N SER A 135 -7.45 -14.40 2.91
CA SER A 135 -7.37 -15.68 3.60
C SER A 135 -5.96 -15.96 4.13
N LEU A 136 -4.93 -15.75 3.31
CA LEU A 136 -3.55 -15.97 3.71
C LEU A 136 -3.13 -15.06 4.85
N VAL A 137 -3.42 -13.77 4.77
CA VAL A 137 -3.06 -12.78 5.80
C VAL A 137 -3.84 -13.03 7.07
N TYR A 138 -5.16 -13.23 6.99
CA TYR A 138 -6.01 -13.50 8.15
C TYR A 138 -5.53 -14.74 8.91
N ASN A 139 -5.29 -15.85 8.22
CA ASN A 139 -4.81 -17.07 8.85
C ASN A 139 -3.41 -16.93 9.44
N GLY A 140 -2.59 -16.02 8.91
CA GLY A 140 -1.29 -15.70 9.47
C GLY A 140 -1.34 -14.94 10.78
N ILE A 141 -2.38 -14.14 11.01
CA ILE A 141 -2.48 -13.23 12.18
C ILE A 141 -3.57 -13.62 13.19
N LYS A 142 -4.49 -14.51 12.88
CA LYS A 142 -5.68 -14.80 13.70
C LYS A 142 -5.36 -15.31 15.11
N ASN A 143 -4.19 -15.87 15.33
CA ASN A 143 -3.78 -16.40 16.63
C ASN A 143 -3.03 -15.39 17.51
N PHE A 144 -2.91 -14.17 17.04
CA PHE A 144 -2.31 -13.07 17.77
C PHE A 144 -3.36 -12.14 18.35
#